data_ea081865babcbeb55d7c44604d512114
#
_entry.id   ea081865babcbeb55d7c44604d512114
#
_cell.length_a   1.000
_cell.length_b   1.000
_cell.length_c   1.000
_cell.angle_alpha   90.00
_cell.angle_beta   90.00
_cell.angle_gamma   90.00
#
_symmetry.space_group_name_H-M   'P 1'
#
loop_
_entity.id
_entity.type
_entity.pdbx_description
1 polymer ?
#
loop_
_entity_poly.entity_id
_entity_poly.type
_entity_poly.pdbx_seq_one_letter_code
_entity_poly.pdbx_strand_id
1 'polypeptide(L)'
;MDIYIEIETLITYAVLHNLVKKEDRILVTNAVLESIGCDSYREFTAEEQAQITAAAQAITYPTEVLDRIVEWAATQGKLTADTITYRDLLNAKIMGQILPRTSVIAASFWGTYQKDKVQATNDFYELNKQSNYIRTDRIAKNILWEHPSKYGNLEITINLSKPEKDPRDIAAQKDVVATNYPKCLLCKENEGYMGRVNHAGRQNLRAIPLNLAGEDWYFQYSPYIYYNEHCIVFSSEHRPMKIDHACFEHVLSFVAQFPHYFLSSNADLPIVGGSILSHDHFQGGKHEFPMEKATVKEKVQFKGFEDIEAGVVNWPMSVLRLRGDKDRLIDLADHILQSWIGYSDESLGIYAYTQGVHHNTVNPVARFKNGQYELDLALRNNRTDSTHPMGIFHPYEHLHNIKKENIGIIEVMGLAILPGRLKTEMASIKKLLAEAIAAGKPFENVYAQMSNDEALQKHAKWLEQHISNYPTPLTSNGLDSFIDKAIGDTFCEVLENCGVFKHTPEGEEGFRKFIKAVNNL
;
A
#
# COMPACT_ATOMS: atom_id res chain seq x y z
N MET A 1 11.14 11.05 -34.65
CA MET A 1 10.80 9.69 -34.17
C MET A 1 9.81 9.08 -35.14
N ASP A 2 10.07 7.89 -35.64
CA ASP A 2 9.13 7.13 -36.46
C ASP A 2 8.21 6.32 -35.55
N ILE A 3 6.95 6.72 -35.46
CA ILE A 3 5.95 6.10 -34.57
C ILE A 3 5.68 4.63 -34.92
N TYR A 4 5.82 4.26 -36.19
CA TYR A 4 5.55 2.89 -36.64
C TYR A 4 6.62 1.92 -36.11
N ILE A 5 7.89 2.36 -36.01
CA ILE A 5 8.96 1.59 -35.38
C ILE A 5 8.66 1.33 -33.90
N GLU A 6 8.16 2.34 -33.18
CA GLU A 6 7.83 2.20 -31.76
C GLU A 6 6.64 1.24 -31.55
N ILE A 7 5.59 1.37 -32.38
CA ILE A 7 4.43 0.45 -32.33
C ILE A 7 4.89 -0.98 -32.64
N GLU A 8 5.68 -1.18 -33.72
CA GLU A 8 6.14 -2.50 -34.12
C GLU A 8 7.07 -3.12 -33.06
N THR A 9 7.88 -2.28 -32.40
CA THR A 9 8.71 -2.72 -31.26
C THR A 9 7.83 -3.19 -30.09
N LEU A 10 6.77 -2.45 -29.74
CA LEU A 10 5.83 -2.81 -28.68
C LEU A 10 5.07 -4.10 -29.00
N ILE A 11 4.59 -4.25 -30.25
CA ILE A 11 3.88 -5.46 -30.67
C ILE A 11 4.82 -6.68 -30.69
N THR A 12 6.06 -6.49 -31.15
CA THR A 12 7.09 -7.54 -31.13
C THR A 12 7.41 -7.97 -29.69
N TYR A 13 7.60 -7.01 -28.78
CA TYR A 13 7.71 -7.25 -27.34
C TYR A 13 6.53 -8.08 -26.81
N ALA A 14 5.31 -7.69 -27.13
CA ALA A 14 4.10 -8.36 -26.68
C ALA A 14 4.03 -9.84 -27.16
N VAL A 15 4.47 -10.11 -28.39
CA VAL A 15 4.55 -11.49 -28.92
C VAL A 15 5.64 -12.29 -28.21
N LEU A 16 6.81 -11.71 -27.97
CA LEU A 16 7.92 -12.36 -27.28
C LEU A 16 7.57 -12.73 -25.83
N HIS A 17 6.78 -11.91 -25.16
CA HIS A 17 6.31 -12.14 -23.79
C HIS A 17 4.97 -12.89 -23.70
N ASN A 18 4.47 -13.46 -24.81
CA ASN A 18 3.21 -14.21 -24.88
C ASN A 18 1.96 -13.41 -24.46
N LEU A 19 2.01 -12.08 -24.45
CA LEU A 19 0.84 -11.22 -24.24
C LEU A 19 -0.08 -11.26 -25.46
N VAL A 20 0.50 -11.41 -26.67
CA VAL A 20 -0.21 -11.50 -27.95
C VAL A 20 0.22 -12.76 -28.67
N LYS A 21 -0.72 -13.54 -29.18
CA LYS A 21 -0.43 -14.65 -30.08
C LYS A 21 -0.07 -14.14 -31.48
N LYS A 22 0.76 -14.89 -32.22
CA LYS A 22 1.18 -14.51 -33.56
C LYS A 22 -0.01 -14.26 -34.51
N GLU A 23 -1.04 -15.04 -34.35
CA GLU A 23 -2.29 -14.98 -35.13
C GLU A 23 -3.07 -13.68 -34.88
N ASP A 24 -2.95 -13.12 -33.66
CA ASP A 24 -3.66 -11.90 -33.25
C ASP A 24 -2.88 -10.62 -33.56
N ARG A 25 -1.63 -10.73 -34.06
CA ARG A 25 -0.73 -9.60 -34.28
C ARG A 25 -1.36 -8.45 -35.07
N ILE A 26 -1.99 -8.74 -36.20
CA ILE A 26 -2.61 -7.73 -37.06
C ILE A 26 -3.77 -7.04 -36.33
N LEU A 27 -4.64 -7.82 -35.67
CA LEU A 27 -5.77 -7.31 -34.89
C LEU A 27 -5.29 -6.33 -33.82
N VAL A 28 -4.28 -6.73 -33.05
CA VAL A 28 -3.74 -5.89 -31.95
C VAL A 28 -3.00 -4.67 -32.49
N THR A 29 -2.25 -4.79 -33.58
CA THR A 29 -1.61 -3.63 -34.23
C THR A 29 -2.64 -2.59 -34.62
N ASN A 30 -3.73 -2.99 -35.28
CA ASN A 30 -4.81 -2.09 -35.68
C ASN A 30 -5.51 -1.45 -34.47
N ALA A 31 -5.72 -2.18 -33.38
CA ALA A 31 -6.29 -1.65 -32.15
C ALA A 31 -5.35 -0.63 -31.43
N VAL A 32 -4.03 -0.83 -31.50
CA VAL A 32 -3.05 0.14 -30.99
C VAL A 32 -3.04 1.39 -31.87
N LEU A 33 -3.06 1.26 -33.20
CA LEU A 33 -3.17 2.40 -34.13
C LEU A 33 -4.43 3.23 -33.85
N GLU A 34 -5.59 2.58 -33.71
CA GLU A 34 -6.85 3.25 -33.32
C GLU A 34 -6.70 4.00 -32.00
N SER A 35 -6.04 3.38 -31.01
CA SER A 35 -5.89 3.96 -29.67
C SER A 35 -5.15 5.29 -29.68
N ILE A 36 -4.24 5.51 -30.62
CA ILE A 36 -3.45 6.74 -30.77
C ILE A 36 -3.93 7.61 -31.94
N GLY A 37 -5.02 7.21 -32.62
CA GLY A 37 -5.60 7.95 -33.75
C GLY A 37 -4.71 7.96 -34.99
N CYS A 38 -4.02 6.86 -35.29
CA CYS A 38 -3.32 6.62 -36.56
C CYS A 38 -4.21 5.81 -37.50
N ASP A 39 -4.32 6.24 -38.74
CA ASP A 39 -5.12 5.61 -39.79
C ASP A 39 -4.29 4.90 -40.87
N SER A 40 -2.99 4.91 -40.72
CA SER A 40 -2.04 4.27 -41.64
C SER A 40 -0.97 3.48 -40.89
N TYR A 41 -0.30 2.61 -41.65
CA TYR A 41 0.84 1.84 -41.18
C TYR A 41 1.78 1.58 -42.37
N ARG A 42 3.08 1.36 -42.11
CA ARG A 42 4.02 1.09 -43.18
C ARG A 42 4.67 -0.28 -43.04
N GLU A 43 5.13 -0.81 -44.14
CA GLU A 43 5.99 -1.98 -44.16
C GLU A 43 7.41 -1.62 -43.71
N PHE A 44 8.12 -2.60 -43.19
CA PHE A 44 9.50 -2.49 -42.75
C PHE A 44 10.43 -3.30 -43.66
N THR A 45 11.62 -2.79 -43.91
CA THR A 45 12.66 -3.57 -44.56
C THR A 45 13.14 -4.71 -43.66
N ALA A 46 13.81 -5.71 -44.21
CA ALA A 46 14.36 -6.80 -43.41
C ALA A 46 15.39 -6.32 -42.36
N GLU A 47 16.14 -5.27 -42.68
CA GLU A 47 17.08 -4.64 -41.76
C GLU A 47 16.38 -3.94 -40.61
N GLU A 48 15.36 -3.13 -40.88
CA GLU A 48 14.51 -2.49 -39.86
C GLU A 48 13.85 -3.54 -38.96
N GLN A 49 13.30 -4.60 -39.53
CA GLN A 49 12.66 -5.68 -38.75
C GLN A 49 13.66 -6.40 -37.84
N ALA A 50 14.90 -6.58 -38.27
CA ALA A 50 15.95 -7.15 -37.43
C ALA A 50 16.31 -6.21 -36.25
N GLN A 51 16.42 -4.89 -36.51
CA GLN A 51 16.67 -3.87 -35.48
C GLN A 51 15.51 -3.79 -34.47
N ILE A 52 14.27 -3.80 -34.95
CA ILE A 52 13.07 -3.80 -34.10
C ILE A 52 13.04 -5.05 -33.21
N THR A 53 13.34 -6.21 -33.77
CA THR A 53 13.35 -7.46 -33.00
C THR A 53 14.45 -7.43 -31.93
N ALA A 54 15.63 -6.95 -32.25
CA ALA A 54 16.71 -6.80 -31.27
C ALA A 54 16.35 -5.79 -30.15
N ALA A 55 15.73 -4.66 -30.53
CA ALA A 55 15.23 -3.68 -29.57
C ALA A 55 14.17 -4.29 -28.65
N ALA A 56 13.18 -5.02 -29.19
CA ALA A 56 12.13 -5.68 -28.42
C ALA A 56 12.67 -6.75 -27.45
N GLN A 57 13.70 -7.50 -27.86
CA GLN A 57 14.37 -8.50 -27.01
C GLN A 57 15.13 -7.88 -25.84
N ALA A 58 15.61 -6.62 -25.98
CA ALA A 58 16.30 -5.90 -24.92
C ALA A 58 15.37 -5.30 -23.87
N ILE A 59 14.06 -5.27 -24.13
CA ILE A 59 13.05 -4.67 -23.24
C ILE A 59 12.63 -5.68 -22.18
N THR A 60 12.86 -5.34 -20.91
CA THR A 60 12.29 -6.11 -19.78
C THR A 60 10.83 -5.73 -19.54
N TYR A 61 10.54 -4.42 -19.47
CA TYR A 61 9.19 -3.88 -19.30
C TYR A 61 8.94 -2.73 -20.28
N PRO A 62 7.72 -2.55 -20.81
CA PRO A 62 7.46 -1.75 -22.00
C PRO A 62 7.41 -0.23 -21.73
N THR A 63 7.76 0.23 -20.52
CA THR A 63 7.56 1.62 -20.08
C THR A 63 8.17 2.64 -21.04
N GLU A 64 9.44 2.48 -21.43
CA GLU A 64 10.14 3.46 -22.29
C GLU A 64 9.52 3.55 -23.69
N VAL A 65 9.16 2.41 -24.29
CA VAL A 65 8.48 2.39 -25.59
C VAL A 65 7.11 3.04 -25.50
N LEU A 66 6.35 2.72 -24.46
CA LEU A 66 5.05 3.34 -24.22
C LEU A 66 5.17 4.85 -23.99
N ASP A 67 6.15 5.29 -23.23
CA ASP A 67 6.38 6.73 -22.98
C ASP A 67 6.72 7.46 -24.28
N ARG A 68 7.49 6.86 -25.21
CA ARG A 68 7.76 7.44 -26.52
C ARG A 68 6.50 7.51 -27.40
N ILE A 69 5.65 6.47 -27.38
CA ILE A 69 4.38 6.46 -28.11
C ILE A 69 3.44 7.54 -27.54
N VAL A 70 3.32 7.64 -26.22
CA VAL A 70 2.49 8.65 -25.54
C VAL A 70 3.01 10.07 -25.79
N GLU A 71 4.32 10.28 -25.77
CA GLU A 71 4.95 11.55 -26.12
C GLU A 71 4.64 11.97 -27.56
N TRP A 72 4.74 11.03 -28.52
CA TRP A 72 4.34 11.29 -29.89
C TRP A 72 2.87 11.71 -29.96
N ALA A 73 1.97 10.99 -29.30
CA ALA A 73 0.54 11.32 -29.28
C ALA A 73 0.28 12.71 -28.66
N ALA A 74 1.01 13.08 -27.61
CA ALA A 74 0.94 14.41 -27.00
C ALA A 74 1.38 15.50 -27.99
N THR A 75 2.52 15.33 -28.69
CA THR A 75 3.02 16.29 -29.67
C THR A 75 2.13 16.43 -30.89
N GLN A 76 1.35 15.39 -31.24
CA GLN A 76 0.36 15.42 -32.33
C GLN A 76 -1.01 15.94 -31.86
N GLY A 77 -1.15 16.42 -30.61
CA GLY A 77 -2.41 16.94 -30.09
C GLY A 77 -3.52 15.87 -29.94
N LYS A 78 -3.12 14.60 -29.77
CA LYS A 78 -4.05 13.47 -29.64
C LYS A 78 -4.55 13.28 -28.19
N LEU A 79 -3.97 13.97 -27.20
CA LEU A 79 -4.43 13.97 -25.83
C LEU A 79 -5.39 15.13 -25.57
N THR A 80 -6.38 14.92 -24.70
CA THR A 80 -7.29 15.98 -24.26
C THR A 80 -6.53 17.12 -23.56
N ALA A 81 -5.53 16.77 -22.76
CA ALA A 81 -4.57 17.69 -22.17
C ALA A 81 -3.24 16.94 -21.97
N ASP A 82 -2.12 17.64 -22.12
CA ASP A 82 -0.81 17.07 -21.84
C ASP A 82 -0.51 17.18 -20.34
N THR A 83 -1.08 16.24 -19.59
CA THR A 83 -0.87 16.03 -18.16
C THR A 83 -0.60 14.56 -17.89
N ILE A 84 0.00 14.27 -16.71
CA ILE A 84 0.31 12.89 -16.31
C ILE A 84 -0.95 12.00 -16.29
N THR A 85 -2.10 12.55 -15.93
CA THR A 85 -3.38 11.83 -15.90
C THR A 85 -3.76 11.35 -17.30
N TYR A 86 -3.78 12.21 -18.30
CA TYR A 86 -4.16 11.83 -19.66
C TYR A 86 -3.09 10.94 -20.33
N ARG A 87 -1.81 11.14 -20.03
CA ARG A 87 -0.73 10.23 -20.43
C ARG A 87 -0.94 8.82 -19.87
N ASP A 88 -1.30 8.70 -18.58
CA ASP A 88 -1.59 7.42 -17.95
C ASP A 88 -2.87 6.76 -18.50
N LEU A 89 -3.90 7.53 -18.83
CA LEU A 89 -5.11 7.02 -19.50
C LEU A 89 -4.77 6.41 -20.87
N LEU A 90 -3.97 7.09 -21.68
CA LEU A 90 -3.55 6.58 -22.99
C LEU A 90 -2.65 5.34 -22.85
N ASN A 91 -1.71 5.34 -21.91
CA ASN A 91 -0.87 4.19 -21.62
C ASN A 91 -1.70 2.95 -21.27
N ALA A 92 -2.67 3.10 -20.36
CA ALA A 92 -3.59 2.02 -19.99
C ALA A 92 -4.45 1.56 -21.20
N LYS A 93 -4.90 2.50 -22.06
CA LYS A 93 -5.66 2.20 -23.27
C LYS A 93 -4.85 1.32 -24.24
N ILE A 94 -3.61 1.70 -24.53
CA ILE A 94 -2.72 0.96 -25.44
C ILE A 94 -2.48 -0.47 -24.90
N MET A 95 -2.07 -0.59 -23.63
CA MET A 95 -1.80 -1.90 -23.03
C MET A 95 -3.05 -2.76 -22.88
N GLY A 96 -4.22 -2.14 -22.71
CA GLY A 96 -5.51 -2.84 -22.69
C GLY A 96 -5.84 -3.56 -24.00
N GLN A 97 -5.34 -3.08 -25.14
CA GLN A 97 -5.49 -3.75 -26.45
C GLN A 97 -4.55 -4.96 -26.60
N ILE A 98 -3.43 -4.94 -25.89
CA ILE A 98 -2.37 -5.95 -25.98
C ILE A 98 -2.67 -7.15 -25.08
N LEU A 99 -3.27 -6.89 -23.91
CA LEU A 99 -3.47 -7.93 -22.90
C LEU A 99 -4.51 -8.99 -23.32
N PRO A 100 -4.28 -10.27 -22.99
CA PRO A 100 -5.29 -11.30 -23.11
C PRO A 100 -6.56 -10.97 -22.31
N ARG A 101 -7.67 -11.57 -22.70
CA ARG A 101 -8.92 -11.46 -21.94
C ARG A 101 -8.79 -12.12 -20.57
N THR A 102 -9.52 -11.60 -19.58
CA THR A 102 -9.54 -12.12 -18.20
C THR A 102 -9.79 -13.62 -18.14
N SER A 103 -10.70 -14.15 -18.96
CA SER A 103 -10.99 -15.59 -18.99
C SER A 103 -9.76 -16.44 -19.35
N VAL A 104 -8.91 -15.96 -20.26
CA VAL A 104 -7.66 -16.64 -20.65
C VAL A 104 -6.65 -16.59 -19.51
N ILE A 105 -6.49 -15.40 -18.89
CA ILE A 105 -5.56 -15.21 -17.78
C ILE A 105 -5.99 -16.04 -16.56
N ALA A 106 -7.27 -16.01 -16.20
CA ALA A 106 -7.81 -16.79 -15.09
C ALA A 106 -7.65 -18.30 -15.31
N ALA A 107 -7.92 -18.80 -16.55
CA ALA A 107 -7.73 -20.20 -16.87
C ALA A 107 -6.25 -20.62 -16.77
N SER A 108 -5.33 -19.77 -17.24
CA SER A 108 -3.88 -19.99 -17.12
C SER A 108 -3.45 -20.01 -15.65
N PHE A 109 -3.88 -19.02 -14.87
CA PHE A 109 -3.58 -18.90 -13.44
C PHE A 109 -4.01 -20.16 -12.69
N TRP A 110 -5.27 -20.56 -12.80
CA TRP A 110 -5.78 -21.75 -12.11
C TRP A 110 -5.19 -23.05 -12.63
N GLY A 111 -4.85 -23.12 -13.93
CA GLY A 111 -4.14 -24.27 -14.50
C GLY A 111 -2.73 -24.44 -13.95
N THR A 112 -2.00 -23.34 -13.74
CA THR A 112 -0.69 -23.34 -13.07
C THR A 112 -0.83 -23.61 -11.58
N TYR A 113 -1.82 -23.01 -10.92
CA TYR A 113 -2.08 -23.14 -9.49
C TYR A 113 -2.27 -24.61 -9.05
N GLN A 114 -2.93 -25.43 -9.86
CA GLN A 114 -3.11 -26.87 -9.57
C GLN A 114 -1.78 -27.62 -9.48
N LYS A 115 -0.73 -27.11 -10.10
CA LYS A 115 0.60 -27.72 -10.15
C LYS A 115 1.55 -27.05 -9.15
N ASP A 116 1.54 -25.73 -9.14
CA ASP A 116 2.42 -24.91 -8.30
C ASP A 116 1.73 -23.56 -7.99
N LYS A 117 1.33 -23.41 -6.74
CA LYS A 117 0.64 -22.19 -6.26
C LYS A 117 1.54 -20.95 -6.31
N VAL A 118 2.85 -21.12 -6.02
CA VAL A 118 3.82 -20.04 -6.04
C VAL A 118 4.08 -19.58 -7.47
N GLN A 119 4.22 -20.53 -8.40
CA GLN A 119 4.43 -20.20 -9.81
C GLN A 119 3.23 -19.46 -10.39
N ALA A 120 2.00 -19.83 -10.02
CA ALA A 120 0.78 -19.13 -10.49
C ALA A 120 0.77 -17.65 -10.09
N THR A 121 1.11 -17.35 -8.84
CA THR A 121 1.19 -15.96 -8.37
C THR A 121 2.37 -15.21 -8.98
N ASN A 122 3.54 -15.86 -9.14
CA ASN A 122 4.70 -15.26 -9.82
C ASN A 122 4.38 -14.92 -11.28
N ASP A 123 3.77 -15.83 -12.03
CA ASP A 123 3.39 -15.59 -13.45
C ASP A 123 2.39 -14.44 -13.55
N PHE A 124 1.41 -14.38 -12.65
CA PHE A 124 0.42 -13.31 -12.65
C PHE A 124 1.05 -11.96 -12.23
N TYR A 125 1.98 -11.96 -11.28
CA TYR A 125 2.73 -10.75 -10.90
C TYR A 125 3.58 -10.24 -12.06
N GLU A 126 4.27 -11.13 -12.77
CA GLU A 126 5.07 -10.79 -13.94
C GLU A 126 4.21 -10.23 -15.07
N LEU A 127 3.03 -10.83 -15.34
CA LEU A 127 2.06 -10.30 -16.30
C LEU A 127 1.68 -8.84 -15.99
N ASN A 128 1.47 -8.51 -14.71
CA ASN A 128 1.10 -7.14 -14.30
C ASN A 128 2.24 -6.13 -14.48
N LYS A 129 3.51 -6.56 -14.41
CA LYS A 129 4.67 -5.74 -14.76
C LYS A 129 4.82 -5.60 -16.28
N GLN A 130 4.71 -6.70 -17.01
CA GLN A 130 4.79 -6.72 -18.47
C GLN A 130 3.66 -5.92 -19.16
N SER A 131 2.51 -5.80 -18.51
CA SER A 131 1.38 -4.97 -18.97
C SER A 131 1.48 -3.50 -18.56
N ASN A 132 2.58 -3.10 -17.93
CA ASN A 132 2.76 -1.75 -17.36
C ASN A 132 1.61 -1.32 -16.42
N TYR A 133 0.87 -2.29 -15.87
CA TYR A 133 -0.09 -2.02 -14.80
C TYR A 133 0.65 -1.68 -13.51
N ILE A 134 1.68 -2.47 -13.19
CA ILE A 134 2.66 -2.15 -12.15
C ILE A 134 3.75 -1.29 -12.79
N ARG A 135 3.83 -0.03 -12.39
CA ARG A 135 4.78 0.95 -12.92
C ARG A 135 6.13 0.81 -12.23
N THR A 136 6.92 -0.15 -12.70
CA THR A 136 8.25 -0.45 -12.12
C THR A 136 9.21 0.75 -12.17
N ASP A 137 9.11 1.60 -13.20
CA ASP A 137 9.86 2.84 -13.37
C ASP A 137 9.59 3.86 -12.25
N ARG A 138 8.34 3.94 -11.78
CA ARG A 138 7.94 4.83 -10.69
C ARG A 138 8.32 4.26 -9.33
N ILE A 139 8.12 2.96 -9.16
CA ILE A 139 8.45 2.25 -7.92
C ILE A 139 9.95 2.32 -7.63
N ALA A 140 10.79 2.21 -8.67
CA ALA A 140 12.24 2.33 -8.54
C ALA A 140 12.73 3.70 -8.02
N LYS A 141 11.88 4.72 -8.01
CA LYS A 141 12.19 6.06 -7.48
C LYS A 141 11.94 6.18 -5.98
N ASN A 142 11.23 5.23 -5.36
CA ASN A 142 10.97 5.24 -3.93
C ASN A 142 12.29 5.17 -3.16
N ILE A 143 12.33 5.89 -2.03
CA ILE A 143 13.47 5.86 -1.11
C ILE A 143 13.08 4.94 0.03
N LEU A 144 13.94 3.93 0.30
CA LEU A 144 13.68 2.89 1.28
C LEU A 144 14.90 2.72 2.20
N TRP A 145 14.66 2.58 3.49
CA TRP A 145 15.69 2.16 4.46
C TRP A 145 15.06 1.44 5.65
N GLU A 146 15.88 0.72 6.42
CA GLU A 146 15.50 0.14 7.70
C GLU A 146 15.94 1.05 8.84
N HIS A 147 15.10 1.14 9.87
CA HIS A 147 15.37 1.90 11.08
C HIS A 147 15.35 0.98 12.31
N PRO A 148 16.47 0.81 13.03
CA PRO A 148 16.50 0.02 14.25
C PRO A 148 15.73 0.72 15.38
N SER A 149 14.80 0.00 15.99
CA SER A 149 14.00 0.45 17.13
C SER A 149 14.06 -0.56 18.27
N LYS A 150 13.52 -0.19 19.43
CA LYS A 150 13.39 -1.13 20.58
C LYS A 150 12.42 -2.30 20.34
N TYR A 151 11.68 -2.26 19.22
CA TYR A 151 10.72 -3.29 18.82
C TYR A 151 11.23 -4.14 17.64
N GLY A 152 12.42 -3.89 17.15
CA GLY A 152 13.01 -4.45 15.95
C GLY A 152 13.18 -3.39 14.85
N ASN A 153 13.64 -3.82 13.68
CA ASN A 153 13.84 -2.90 12.56
C ASN A 153 12.49 -2.53 11.94
N LEU A 154 12.19 -1.23 11.89
CA LEU A 154 11.07 -0.69 11.12
C LEU A 154 11.51 -0.45 9.67
N GLU A 155 10.60 -0.57 8.73
CA GLU A 155 10.83 -0.26 7.32
C GLU A 155 10.27 1.12 7.01
N ILE A 156 11.06 1.98 6.37
CA ILE A 156 10.66 3.35 6.06
C ILE A 156 10.70 3.56 4.55
N THR A 157 9.61 4.09 3.99
CA THR A 157 9.51 4.41 2.57
C THR A 157 9.06 5.86 2.39
N ILE A 158 9.81 6.65 1.61
CA ILE A 158 9.29 7.87 0.99
C ILE A 158 8.73 7.47 -0.37
N ASN A 159 7.42 7.52 -0.49
CA ASN A 159 6.72 7.04 -1.69
C ASN A 159 6.72 8.11 -2.78
N LEU A 160 7.40 7.81 -3.88
CA LEU A 160 7.47 8.64 -5.09
C LEU A 160 6.76 8.00 -6.28
N SER A 161 6.16 6.81 -6.10
CA SER A 161 5.48 6.08 -7.19
C SER A 161 4.12 6.66 -7.55
N LYS A 162 3.45 7.34 -6.61
CA LYS A 162 2.18 8.01 -6.84
C LYS A 162 2.46 9.45 -7.30
N PRO A 163 2.18 9.80 -8.57
CA PRO A 163 2.42 11.14 -9.06
C PRO A 163 1.52 12.16 -8.34
N GLU A 164 2.07 13.35 -8.10
CA GLU A 164 1.26 14.48 -7.65
C GLU A 164 0.29 14.90 -8.75
N LYS A 165 -0.90 15.34 -8.36
CA LYS A 165 -1.92 15.78 -9.30
C LYS A 165 -1.53 17.13 -9.90
N ASP A 166 -1.61 17.23 -11.24
CA ASP A 166 -1.46 18.51 -11.93
C ASP A 166 -2.60 19.47 -11.53
N PRO A 167 -2.30 20.75 -11.23
CA PRO A 167 -3.33 21.75 -10.93
C PRO A 167 -4.42 21.86 -12.01
N ARG A 168 -4.07 21.64 -13.28
CA ARG A 168 -5.03 21.62 -14.42
C ARG A 168 -6.01 20.45 -14.28
N ASP A 169 -5.52 19.27 -13.86
CA ASP A 169 -6.37 18.11 -13.62
C ASP A 169 -7.28 18.32 -12.40
N ILE A 170 -6.78 18.97 -11.35
CA ILE A 170 -7.59 19.32 -10.17
C ILE A 170 -8.73 20.27 -10.57
N ALA A 171 -8.45 21.26 -11.40
CA ALA A 171 -9.48 22.17 -11.93
C ALA A 171 -10.51 21.42 -12.78
N ALA A 172 -10.06 20.60 -13.74
CA ALA A 172 -10.93 19.82 -14.61
C ALA A 172 -11.82 18.81 -13.86
N GLN A 173 -11.36 18.29 -12.71
CA GLN A 173 -12.15 17.37 -11.88
C GLN A 173 -13.43 17.98 -11.33
N LYS A 174 -13.47 19.31 -11.13
CA LYS A 174 -14.65 20.01 -10.61
C LYS A 174 -15.84 19.98 -11.57
N ASP A 175 -15.56 19.91 -12.87
CA ASP A 175 -16.56 19.94 -13.93
C ASP A 175 -17.03 18.55 -14.35
N VAL A 176 -16.46 17.47 -13.77
CA VAL A 176 -16.83 16.10 -14.10
C VAL A 176 -18.16 15.73 -13.44
N VAL A 177 -19.13 15.39 -14.25
CA VAL A 177 -20.41 14.85 -13.77
C VAL A 177 -20.16 13.55 -13.00
N ALA A 178 -20.68 13.47 -11.78
CA ALA A 178 -20.59 12.26 -10.98
C ALA A 178 -21.29 11.09 -11.71
N THR A 179 -20.56 9.99 -11.88
CA THR A 179 -21.11 8.74 -12.43
C THR A 179 -20.99 7.65 -11.39
N ASN A 180 -21.96 6.73 -11.36
CA ASN A 180 -21.95 5.59 -10.46
C ASN A 180 -21.31 4.34 -11.11
N TYR A 181 -20.47 4.54 -12.14
CA TYR A 181 -19.78 3.43 -12.82
C TYR A 181 -18.33 3.81 -13.17
N PRO A 182 -17.37 3.03 -12.65
CA PRO A 182 -17.47 2.15 -11.47
C PRO A 182 -17.83 2.96 -10.21
N LYS A 183 -18.46 2.32 -9.22
CA LYS A 183 -18.86 3.00 -7.95
C LYS A 183 -17.65 3.46 -7.13
N CYS A 184 -16.56 2.68 -7.12
CA CYS A 184 -15.29 3.03 -6.47
C CYS A 184 -14.09 2.39 -7.19
N LEU A 185 -12.88 2.68 -6.72
CA LEU A 185 -11.63 2.17 -7.31
C LEU A 185 -11.41 0.65 -7.13
N LEU A 186 -12.18 -0.01 -6.26
CA LEU A 186 -12.07 -1.45 -5.99
C LEU A 186 -13.20 -2.28 -6.63
N CYS A 187 -14.20 -1.65 -7.26
CA CYS A 187 -15.26 -2.41 -7.95
C CYS A 187 -14.69 -3.23 -9.11
N LYS A 188 -15.19 -4.46 -9.32
CA LYS A 188 -14.81 -5.33 -10.45
C LYS A 188 -15.01 -4.66 -11.81
N GLU A 189 -15.93 -3.73 -11.92
CA GLU A 189 -16.19 -2.92 -13.11
C GLU A 189 -15.02 -2.00 -13.49
N ASN A 190 -13.97 -1.89 -12.67
CA ASN A 190 -12.74 -1.22 -13.08
C ASN A 190 -11.95 -2.02 -14.11
N GLU A 191 -12.09 -3.34 -14.15
CA GLU A 191 -11.39 -4.14 -15.14
C GLU A 191 -11.78 -3.73 -16.57
N GLY A 192 -10.79 -3.29 -17.34
CA GLY A 192 -11.02 -2.78 -18.69
C GLY A 192 -11.63 -1.36 -18.77
N TYR A 193 -11.85 -0.69 -17.63
CA TYR A 193 -12.46 0.63 -17.61
C TYR A 193 -11.52 1.71 -18.17
N MET A 194 -12.06 2.56 -19.07
CA MET A 194 -11.28 3.58 -19.78
C MET A 194 -10.67 4.66 -18.87
N GLY A 195 -11.31 4.90 -17.72
CA GLY A 195 -10.92 5.99 -16.83
C GLY A 195 -11.43 7.37 -17.27
N ARG A 196 -11.11 8.38 -16.46
CA ARG A 196 -11.39 9.79 -16.66
C ARG A 196 -10.51 10.63 -15.75
N VAL A 197 -10.52 11.95 -15.88
CA VAL A 197 -9.61 12.84 -15.10
C VAL A 197 -9.69 12.66 -13.58
N ASN A 198 -10.81 12.22 -13.02
CA ASN A 198 -10.98 11.93 -11.58
C ASN A 198 -11.08 10.43 -11.25
N HIS A 199 -10.85 9.54 -12.22
CA HIS A 199 -10.86 8.09 -12.00
C HIS A 199 -9.83 7.42 -12.91
N ALA A 200 -8.90 6.67 -12.33
CA ALA A 200 -7.80 6.08 -13.07
C ALA A 200 -8.28 5.13 -14.20
N GLY A 201 -7.60 5.17 -15.34
CA GLY A 201 -7.75 4.17 -16.39
C GLY A 201 -7.27 2.79 -15.91
N ARG A 202 -8.05 1.76 -16.23
CA ARG A 202 -7.83 0.38 -15.80
C ARG A 202 -7.96 -0.62 -16.95
N GLN A 203 -7.73 -0.18 -18.19
CA GLN A 203 -7.86 -1.06 -19.36
C GLN A 203 -6.82 -2.18 -19.35
N ASN A 204 -5.69 -1.98 -18.68
CA ASN A 204 -4.66 -2.99 -18.44
C ASN A 204 -4.77 -3.70 -17.07
N LEU A 205 -5.81 -3.46 -16.30
CA LEU A 205 -6.11 -4.25 -15.10
C LEU A 205 -6.71 -5.60 -15.48
N ARG A 206 -6.27 -6.66 -14.82
CA ARG A 206 -6.92 -7.99 -14.79
C ARG A 206 -7.01 -8.46 -13.36
N ALA A 207 -8.12 -9.10 -13.00
CA ALA A 207 -8.38 -9.65 -11.68
C ALA A 207 -8.69 -11.14 -11.76
N ILE A 208 -8.18 -11.92 -10.82
CA ILE A 208 -8.44 -13.37 -10.74
C ILE A 208 -9.66 -13.58 -9.84
N PRO A 209 -10.73 -14.22 -10.33
CA PRO A 209 -11.86 -14.58 -9.47
C PRO A 209 -11.44 -15.63 -8.45
N LEU A 210 -11.83 -15.41 -7.19
CA LEU A 210 -11.61 -16.28 -6.05
C LEU A 210 -12.93 -16.68 -5.41
N ASN A 211 -12.92 -17.79 -4.68
CA ASN A 211 -13.95 -18.11 -3.70
C ASN A 211 -13.30 -18.15 -2.31
N LEU A 212 -13.80 -17.33 -1.38
CA LEU A 212 -13.39 -17.33 0.02
C LEU A 212 -14.59 -17.65 0.91
N ALA A 213 -14.50 -18.74 1.65
CA ALA A 213 -15.57 -19.20 2.54
C ALA A 213 -16.97 -19.28 1.89
N GLY A 214 -17.03 -19.63 0.60
CA GLY A 214 -18.28 -19.74 -0.16
C GLY A 214 -18.73 -18.45 -0.85
N GLU A 215 -18.08 -17.33 -0.66
CA GLU A 215 -18.38 -16.05 -1.31
C GLU A 215 -17.45 -15.77 -2.50
N ASP A 216 -17.94 -15.00 -3.47
CA ASP A 216 -17.18 -14.57 -4.65
C ASP A 216 -16.35 -13.32 -4.35
N TRP A 217 -15.08 -13.43 -4.55
CA TRP A 217 -14.06 -12.40 -4.38
C TRP A 217 -13.19 -12.27 -5.61
N TYR A 218 -12.35 -11.25 -5.66
CA TYR A 218 -11.36 -11.03 -6.71
C TYR A 218 -9.99 -10.74 -6.12
N PHE A 219 -8.95 -11.21 -6.78
CA PHE A 219 -7.55 -10.96 -6.47
C PHE A 219 -6.91 -10.15 -7.59
N GLN A 220 -6.30 -9.02 -7.25
CA GLN A 220 -5.50 -8.20 -8.16
C GLN A 220 -4.26 -7.69 -7.44
N TYR A 221 -3.19 -7.35 -8.19
CA TYR A 221 -2.08 -6.61 -7.63
C TYR A 221 -2.41 -5.12 -7.55
N SER A 222 -1.77 -4.42 -6.61
CA SER A 222 -1.83 -2.97 -6.54
C SER A 222 -0.92 -2.36 -7.62
N PRO A 223 -1.34 -1.32 -8.33
CA PRO A 223 -0.43 -0.59 -9.21
C PRO A 223 0.61 0.22 -8.43
N TYR A 224 0.33 0.46 -7.15
CA TYR A 224 1.23 1.11 -6.18
C TYR A 224 1.80 0.04 -5.27
N ILE A 225 3.00 -0.44 -5.58
CA ILE A 225 3.67 -1.48 -4.83
C ILE A 225 4.40 -0.83 -3.66
N TYR A 226 3.96 -1.10 -2.45
CA TYR A 226 4.62 -0.66 -1.22
C TYR A 226 5.59 -1.73 -0.69
N TYR A 227 5.34 -2.99 -0.99
CA TYR A 227 6.13 -4.18 -0.63
C TYR A 227 5.94 -5.26 -1.69
N ASN A 228 6.78 -6.31 -1.65
CA ASN A 228 6.78 -7.35 -2.67
C ASN A 228 5.42 -8.02 -2.86
N GLU A 229 4.97 -8.10 -4.12
CA GLU A 229 3.71 -8.71 -4.53
C GLU A 229 2.48 -8.15 -3.80
N HIS A 230 2.50 -6.82 -3.49
CA HIS A 230 1.37 -6.13 -2.86
C HIS A 230 0.09 -6.33 -3.66
N CYS A 231 -0.88 -7.01 -3.06
CA CYS A 231 -2.15 -7.34 -3.68
C CYS A 231 -3.34 -6.82 -2.88
N ILE A 232 -4.47 -6.76 -3.57
CA ILE A 232 -5.77 -6.41 -3.00
C ILE A 232 -6.72 -7.56 -3.33
N VAL A 233 -7.38 -8.07 -2.30
CA VAL A 233 -8.46 -9.05 -2.41
C VAL A 233 -9.75 -8.33 -2.03
N PHE A 234 -10.73 -8.27 -2.94
CA PHE A 234 -11.92 -7.45 -2.75
C PHE A 234 -13.20 -8.23 -3.09
N SER A 235 -14.27 -7.89 -2.37
CA SER A 235 -15.58 -8.51 -2.57
C SER A 235 -16.12 -8.25 -3.98
N SER A 236 -16.80 -9.23 -4.55
CA SER A 236 -17.53 -9.06 -5.83
C SER A 236 -18.67 -8.05 -5.73
N GLU A 237 -19.14 -7.78 -4.52
CA GLU A 237 -20.19 -6.83 -4.21
C GLU A 237 -19.63 -5.54 -3.64
N HIS A 238 -20.18 -4.40 -4.06
CA HIS A 238 -19.88 -3.11 -3.45
C HIS A 238 -20.65 -2.98 -2.13
N ARG A 239 -20.06 -3.54 -1.08
CA ARG A 239 -20.58 -3.49 0.31
C ARG A 239 -19.54 -2.85 1.23
N PRO A 240 -19.95 -2.14 2.31
CA PRO A 240 -19.00 -1.59 3.28
C PRO A 240 -18.15 -2.68 3.94
N MET A 241 -16.92 -2.30 4.31
CA MET A 241 -16.06 -3.14 5.14
C MET A 241 -16.71 -3.40 6.49
N LYS A 242 -16.47 -4.59 7.01
CA LYS A 242 -16.90 -4.97 8.34
C LYS A 242 -15.89 -5.95 8.95
N ILE A 243 -15.47 -5.68 10.17
CA ILE A 243 -14.67 -6.62 10.95
C ILE A 243 -15.61 -7.44 11.82
N ASP A 244 -15.74 -8.70 11.47
CA ASP A 244 -16.58 -9.68 12.17
C ASP A 244 -16.04 -11.11 11.92
N HIS A 245 -16.77 -12.11 12.37
CA HIS A 245 -16.44 -13.53 12.19
C HIS A 245 -16.12 -13.86 10.72
N ALA A 246 -16.93 -13.39 9.76
CA ALA A 246 -16.72 -13.65 8.34
C ALA A 246 -15.41 -13.03 7.82
N CYS A 247 -15.00 -11.88 8.35
CA CYS A 247 -13.71 -11.29 8.03
C CYS A 247 -12.55 -12.25 8.37
N PHE A 248 -12.58 -12.89 9.56
CA PHE A 248 -11.55 -13.86 9.97
C PHE A 248 -11.58 -15.12 9.10
N GLU A 249 -12.78 -15.60 8.74
CA GLU A 249 -12.94 -16.72 7.79
C GLU A 249 -12.32 -16.39 6.43
N HIS A 250 -12.57 -15.20 5.89
CA HIS A 250 -12.06 -14.79 4.58
C HIS A 250 -10.53 -14.68 4.58
N VAL A 251 -9.91 -14.00 5.56
CA VAL A 251 -8.45 -13.84 5.59
C VAL A 251 -7.74 -15.18 5.77
N LEU A 252 -8.25 -16.07 6.62
CA LEU A 252 -7.67 -17.39 6.83
C LEU A 252 -7.96 -18.36 5.66
N SER A 253 -9.10 -18.23 4.99
CA SER A 253 -9.42 -18.99 3.77
C SER A 253 -8.49 -18.64 2.63
N PHE A 254 -8.15 -17.35 2.47
CA PHE A 254 -7.16 -16.93 1.48
C PHE A 254 -5.77 -17.51 1.77
N VAL A 255 -5.32 -17.42 3.01
CA VAL A 255 -4.00 -17.96 3.43
C VAL A 255 -3.95 -19.48 3.26
N ALA A 256 -5.05 -20.20 3.45
CA ALA A 256 -5.13 -21.64 3.16
C ALA A 256 -4.95 -21.94 1.65
N GLN A 257 -5.47 -21.07 0.80
CA GLN A 257 -5.26 -21.19 -0.66
C GLN A 257 -3.85 -20.76 -1.05
N PHE A 258 -3.33 -19.66 -0.50
CA PHE A 258 -2.03 -19.06 -0.81
C PHE A 258 -1.12 -19.00 0.43
N PRO A 259 -0.58 -20.14 0.92
CA PRO A 259 0.17 -20.17 2.19
C PRO A 259 1.51 -19.42 2.17
N HIS A 260 1.96 -18.98 1.01
CA HIS A 260 3.14 -18.15 0.82
C HIS A 260 2.84 -16.63 0.87
N TYR A 261 1.56 -16.26 1.07
CA TYR A 261 1.10 -14.89 1.25
C TYR A 261 0.57 -14.69 2.68
N PHE A 262 0.62 -13.44 3.12
CA PHE A 262 -0.24 -12.97 4.20
C PHE A 262 -1.50 -12.30 3.61
N LEU A 263 -2.56 -12.19 4.41
CA LEU A 263 -3.71 -11.34 4.12
C LEU A 263 -4.12 -10.59 5.38
N SER A 264 -4.45 -9.31 5.23
CA SER A 264 -4.80 -8.42 6.34
C SER A 264 -5.96 -7.50 6.00
N SER A 265 -6.71 -7.05 7.01
CA SER A 265 -7.73 -6.05 6.86
C SER A 265 -7.36 -4.72 7.50
N ASN A 266 -7.69 -3.61 6.82
CA ASN A 266 -7.82 -2.34 7.52
C ASN A 266 -8.95 -2.42 8.55
N ALA A 267 -8.91 -1.53 9.54
CA ALA A 267 -10.03 -1.34 10.44
C ALA A 267 -11.24 -0.76 9.69
N ASP A 268 -12.43 -1.12 10.10
CA ASP A 268 -13.71 -0.73 9.47
C ASP A 268 -14.27 0.60 9.99
N LEU A 269 -13.57 1.25 10.91
CA LEU A 269 -13.97 2.55 11.47
C LEU A 269 -13.13 3.71 10.90
N PRO A 270 -13.71 4.90 10.74
CA PRO A 270 -12.98 6.10 10.35
C PRO A 270 -11.80 6.39 11.29
N ILE A 271 -10.83 7.18 10.86
CA ILE A 271 -9.61 7.59 11.63
C ILE A 271 -8.60 6.46 11.77
N VAL A 272 -9.02 5.25 12.11
CA VAL A 272 -8.17 4.06 12.28
C VAL A 272 -8.23 3.09 11.11
N GLY A 273 -9.10 3.35 10.13
CA GLY A 273 -9.27 2.54 8.92
C GLY A 273 -8.47 3.05 7.73
N GLY A 274 -8.58 2.30 6.63
CA GLY A 274 -8.05 2.67 5.33
C GLY A 274 -8.88 3.77 4.63
N SER A 275 -8.45 4.14 3.41
CA SER A 275 -9.09 5.20 2.64
C SER A 275 -10.42 4.81 1.97
N ILE A 276 -10.71 3.51 1.83
CA ILE A 276 -11.93 2.99 1.18
C ILE A 276 -12.65 2.08 2.16
N LEU A 277 -13.58 2.64 2.93
CA LEU A 277 -14.43 1.88 3.87
C LEU A 277 -15.72 1.37 3.22
N SER A 278 -16.08 1.93 2.07
CA SER A 278 -17.34 1.63 1.37
C SER A 278 -17.30 0.35 0.54
N HIS A 279 -16.15 -0.28 0.37
CA HIS A 279 -16.00 -1.52 -0.37
C HIS A 279 -15.12 -2.49 0.40
N ASP A 280 -15.69 -3.65 0.74
CA ASP A 280 -15.03 -4.70 1.52
C ASP A 280 -13.82 -5.27 0.78
N HIS A 281 -12.65 -5.17 1.40
CA HIS A 281 -11.38 -5.55 0.79
C HIS A 281 -10.30 -5.82 1.82
N PHE A 282 -9.32 -6.62 1.41
CA PHE A 282 -8.13 -7.00 2.16
C PHE A 282 -6.87 -6.58 1.41
N GLN A 283 -5.77 -6.42 2.14
CA GLN A 283 -4.44 -6.20 1.59
C GLN A 283 -3.55 -7.40 1.92
N GLY A 284 -2.84 -7.90 0.92
CA GLY A 284 -1.98 -9.06 1.06
C GLY A 284 -0.72 -8.97 0.20
N GLY A 285 0.07 -10.03 0.22
CA GLY A 285 1.27 -10.13 -0.59
C GLY A 285 2.30 -11.08 0.01
N LYS A 286 3.49 -11.07 -0.60
CA LYS A 286 4.62 -11.90 -0.20
C LYS A 286 5.71 -11.03 0.43
N HIS A 287 5.49 -10.66 1.69
CA HIS A 287 6.41 -9.81 2.46
C HIS A 287 6.37 -10.18 3.94
N GLU A 288 7.54 -10.23 4.57
CA GLU A 288 7.67 -10.47 6.00
C GLU A 288 7.88 -9.14 6.73
N PHE A 289 6.82 -8.59 7.29
CA PHE A 289 6.83 -7.29 7.95
C PHE A 289 7.58 -7.31 9.30
N PRO A 290 8.04 -6.13 9.77
CA PRO A 290 8.63 -5.98 11.11
C PRO A 290 7.77 -6.55 12.24
N MET A 291 6.44 -6.33 12.22
CA MET A 291 5.53 -6.88 13.23
C MET A 291 5.53 -8.42 13.25
N GLU A 292 5.66 -9.07 12.10
CA GLU A 292 5.75 -10.53 12.02
C GLU A 292 7.02 -11.07 12.69
N LYS A 293 8.15 -10.34 12.55
CA LYS A 293 9.45 -10.68 13.15
C LYS A 293 9.48 -10.39 14.65
N ALA A 294 8.56 -9.56 15.15
CA ALA A 294 8.53 -9.18 16.56
C ALA A 294 8.22 -10.37 17.47
N THR A 295 8.88 -10.40 18.62
CA THR A 295 8.74 -11.50 19.59
C THR A 295 7.46 -11.35 20.43
N VAL A 296 6.97 -12.44 20.97
CA VAL A 296 5.95 -12.45 22.02
C VAL A 296 6.61 -12.07 23.34
N LYS A 297 6.16 -10.97 23.98
CA LYS A 297 6.70 -10.51 25.27
C LYS A 297 6.03 -11.17 26.48
N GLU A 298 4.77 -11.58 26.33
CA GLU A 298 3.99 -12.20 27.39
C GLU A 298 3.07 -13.26 26.78
N LYS A 299 3.20 -14.52 27.24
CA LYS A 299 2.26 -15.59 26.85
C LYS A 299 0.96 -15.42 27.62
N VAL A 300 -0.14 -15.63 26.93
CA VAL A 300 -1.50 -15.56 27.49
C VAL A 300 -2.26 -16.82 27.14
N GLN A 301 -3.29 -17.13 27.95
CA GLN A 301 -4.16 -18.27 27.71
C GLN A 301 -5.61 -17.83 27.75
N PHE A 302 -6.39 -18.32 26.81
CA PHE A 302 -7.81 -18.06 26.73
C PHE A 302 -8.58 -19.31 27.12
N LYS A 303 -9.55 -19.15 28.04
CA LYS A 303 -10.39 -20.23 28.55
C LYS A 303 -11.25 -20.82 27.41
N GLY A 304 -11.21 -22.15 27.27
CA GLY A 304 -11.87 -22.85 26.16
C GLY A 304 -11.06 -22.89 24.85
N PHE A 305 -9.85 -22.27 24.85
CA PHE A 305 -8.94 -22.21 23.70
C PHE A 305 -7.49 -22.57 24.12
N GLU A 306 -7.38 -23.55 25.03
CA GLU A 306 -6.09 -23.99 25.57
C GLU A 306 -5.20 -24.66 24.52
N ASP A 307 -5.79 -25.05 23.40
CA ASP A 307 -5.13 -25.59 22.21
C ASP A 307 -4.50 -24.51 21.30
N ILE A 308 -4.78 -23.22 21.54
CA ILE A 308 -4.22 -22.09 20.81
C ILE A 308 -3.01 -21.51 21.56
N GLU A 309 -1.87 -21.38 20.88
CA GLU A 309 -0.75 -20.59 21.40
C GLU A 309 -1.09 -19.10 21.24
N ALA A 310 -1.16 -18.36 22.35
CA ALA A 310 -1.50 -16.94 22.32
C ALA A 310 -0.51 -16.10 23.12
N GLY A 311 -0.32 -14.83 22.71
CA GLY A 311 0.54 -13.93 23.45
C GLY A 311 0.48 -12.47 22.99
N VAL A 312 0.93 -11.59 23.87
CA VAL A 312 1.11 -10.16 23.59
C VAL A 312 2.42 -9.96 22.84
N VAL A 313 2.36 -9.32 21.68
CA VAL A 313 3.54 -9.05 20.85
C VAL A 313 4.33 -7.87 21.43
N ASN A 314 5.66 -7.95 21.40
CA ASN A 314 6.54 -6.82 21.69
C ASN A 314 6.54 -5.84 20.51
N TRP A 315 5.51 -5.01 20.45
CA TRP A 315 5.22 -4.12 19.33
C TRP A 315 4.74 -2.75 19.84
N PRO A 316 5.01 -1.62 19.14
CA PRO A 316 4.58 -0.30 19.63
C PRO A 316 3.07 -0.18 19.81
N MET A 317 2.30 -0.94 19.05
CA MET A 317 0.84 -1.01 19.16
C MET A 317 0.41 -2.25 19.95
N SER A 318 -0.85 -2.26 20.40
CA SER A 318 -1.40 -3.36 21.21
C SER A 318 -1.84 -4.52 20.32
N VAL A 319 -1.01 -5.56 20.24
CA VAL A 319 -1.20 -6.70 19.34
C VAL A 319 -1.24 -8.00 20.12
N LEU A 320 -2.24 -8.83 19.85
CA LEU A 320 -2.33 -10.23 20.26
C LEU A 320 -1.96 -11.12 19.07
N ARG A 321 -1.05 -12.05 19.25
CA ARG A 321 -0.69 -13.10 18.29
C ARG A 321 -1.28 -14.41 18.70
N LEU A 322 -1.97 -15.07 17.79
CA LEU A 322 -2.66 -16.35 17.96
C LEU A 322 -2.10 -17.36 16.96
N ARG A 323 -1.82 -18.60 17.38
CA ARG A 323 -1.32 -19.68 16.52
C ARG A 323 -2.06 -20.97 16.81
N GLY A 324 -2.46 -21.69 15.76
CA GLY A 324 -3.13 -22.96 15.91
C GLY A 324 -3.90 -23.42 14.68
N ASP A 325 -4.94 -24.21 14.91
CA ASP A 325 -5.87 -24.65 13.88
C ASP A 325 -6.71 -23.46 13.34
N LYS A 326 -7.01 -23.51 12.04
CA LYS A 326 -7.68 -22.41 11.33
C LYS A 326 -9.05 -22.07 11.96
N ASP A 327 -9.88 -23.08 12.18
CA ASP A 327 -11.28 -22.86 12.62
C ASP A 327 -11.29 -22.40 14.09
N ARG A 328 -10.39 -22.96 14.90
CA ARG A 328 -10.21 -22.52 16.29
C ARG A 328 -9.69 -21.08 16.40
N LEU A 329 -8.84 -20.65 15.45
CA LEU A 329 -8.37 -19.26 15.39
C LEU A 329 -9.51 -18.30 15.05
N ILE A 330 -10.42 -18.68 14.15
CA ILE A 330 -11.61 -17.89 13.80
C ILE A 330 -12.49 -17.69 15.03
N ASP A 331 -12.81 -18.77 15.74
CA ASP A 331 -13.64 -18.73 16.94
C ASP A 331 -13.03 -17.84 18.03
N LEU A 332 -11.71 -18.00 18.30
CA LEU A 332 -11.03 -17.19 19.31
C LEU A 332 -10.93 -15.72 18.90
N ALA A 333 -10.66 -15.44 17.63
CA ALA A 333 -10.57 -14.07 17.12
C ALA A 333 -11.91 -13.35 17.24
N ASP A 334 -13.02 -14.03 16.93
CA ASP A 334 -14.37 -13.47 17.12
C ASP A 334 -14.67 -13.25 18.61
N HIS A 335 -14.35 -14.21 19.47
CA HIS A 335 -14.50 -14.07 20.92
C HIS A 335 -13.72 -12.85 21.48
N ILE A 336 -12.48 -12.66 21.04
CA ILE A 336 -11.67 -11.48 21.41
C ILE A 336 -12.30 -10.20 20.87
N LEU A 337 -12.77 -10.20 19.61
CA LEU A 337 -13.42 -9.05 18.99
C LEU A 337 -14.69 -8.65 19.74
N GLN A 338 -15.59 -9.61 20.04
CA GLN A 338 -16.83 -9.34 20.76
C GLN A 338 -16.55 -8.75 22.15
N SER A 339 -15.53 -9.27 22.84
CA SER A 339 -15.05 -8.71 24.11
C SER A 339 -14.55 -7.28 23.95
N TRP A 340 -13.75 -7.02 22.88
CA TRP A 340 -13.18 -5.71 22.62
C TRP A 340 -14.23 -4.67 22.26
N ILE A 341 -15.21 -5.03 21.44
CA ILE A 341 -16.31 -4.14 21.02
C ILE A 341 -17.01 -3.51 22.24
N GLY A 342 -17.20 -4.24 23.31
CA GLY A 342 -17.86 -3.76 24.54
C GLY A 342 -16.90 -3.23 25.62
N TYR A 343 -15.59 -3.32 25.43
CA TYR A 343 -14.63 -3.02 26.48
C TYR A 343 -14.35 -1.52 26.65
N SER A 344 -14.40 -1.06 27.92
CA SER A 344 -13.98 0.28 28.31
C SER A 344 -13.03 0.21 29.50
N ASP A 345 -12.02 1.09 29.51
CA ASP A 345 -11.16 1.40 30.65
C ASP A 345 -10.98 2.91 30.70
N GLU A 346 -11.81 3.55 31.53
CA GLU A 346 -11.82 5.03 31.65
C GLU A 346 -10.49 5.58 32.11
N SER A 347 -9.76 4.82 32.95
CA SER A 347 -8.45 5.23 33.46
C SER A 347 -7.39 5.38 32.37
N LEU A 348 -7.57 4.68 31.26
CA LEU A 348 -6.71 4.72 30.07
C LEU A 348 -7.31 5.51 28.90
N GLY A 349 -8.48 6.14 29.12
CA GLY A 349 -9.19 6.86 28.06
C GLY A 349 -9.81 5.97 26.99
N ILE A 350 -9.93 4.66 27.24
CA ILE A 350 -10.54 3.69 26.34
C ILE A 350 -12.04 3.63 26.63
N TYR A 351 -12.85 4.02 25.65
CA TYR A 351 -14.29 3.94 25.70
C TYR A 351 -14.81 3.16 24.50
N ALA A 352 -15.64 2.14 24.77
CA ALA A 352 -16.30 1.38 23.72
C ALA A 352 -17.28 2.23 22.92
N TYR A 353 -17.98 3.13 23.60
CA TYR A 353 -18.98 4.03 23.02
C TYR A 353 -18.92 5.42 23.64
N THR A 354 -19.17 6.47 22.83
CA THR A 354 -19.50 7.81 23.29
C THR A 354 -20.70 8.32 22.52
N GLN A 355 -21.74 8.79 23.23
CA GLN A 355 -22.99 9.28 22.62
C GLN A 355 -23.61 8.29 21.61
N GLY A 356 -23.49 7.01 21.85
CA GLY A 356 -24.00 5.94 20.97
C GLY A 356 -23.12 5.61 19.77
N VAL A 357 -21.97 6.29 19.60
CA VAL A 357 -21.00 5.99 18.55
C VAL A 357 -19.99 4.96 19.06
N HIS A 358 -19.79 3.89 18.29
CA HIS A 358 -18.87 2.81 18.57
C HIS A 358 -17.42 3.20 18.20
N HIS A 359 -16.43 2.74 19.01
CA HIS A 359 -15.04 3.13 18.84
C HIS A 359 -14.04 1.99 18.67
N ASN A 360 -14.34 0.81 19.20
CA ASN A 360 -13.41 -0.32 19.23
C ASN A 360 -13.51 -1.18 17.97
N THR A 361 -12.37 -1.51 17.38
CA THR A 361 -12.23 -2.45 16.25
C THR A 361 -10.86 -3.08 16.27
N VAL A 362 -10.54 -3.98 15.32
CA VAL A 362 -9.23 -4.59 15.18
C VAL A 362 -8.73 -4.54 13.73
N ASN A 363 -7.41 -4.64 13.56
CA ASN A 363 -6.79 -4.99 12.28
C ASN A 363 -6.31 -6.44 12.37
N PRO A 364 -6.92 -7.40 11.69
CA PRO A 364 -6.44 -8.77 11.60
C PRO A 364 -5.34 -8.90 10.54
N VAL A 365 -4.32 -9.72 10.83
CA VAL A 365 -3.26 -10.13 9.88
C VAL A 365 -3.09 -11.63 9.96
N ALA A 366 -3.47 -12.34 8.91
CA ALA A 366 -3.38 -13.79 8.80
C ALA A 366 -2.17 -14.21 7.95
N ARG A 367 -1.50 -15.29 8.34
CA ARG A 367 -0.42 -15.93 7.58
C ARG A 367 -0.27 -17.40 7.95
N PHE A 368 0.45 -18.15 7.13
CA PHE A 368 0.83 -19.53 7.42
C PHE A 368 2.34 -19.61 7.62
N LYS A 369 2.78 -19.97 8.81
CA LYS A 369 4.19 -19.98 9.20
C LYS A 369 4.52 -21.22 10.00
N ASN A 370 5.64 -21.86 9.70
CA ASN A 370 6.12 -23.04 10.42
C ASN A 370 5.09 -24.19 10.54
N GLY A 371 4.26 -24.37 9.50
CA GLY A 371 3.25 -25.43 9.47
C GLY A 371 1.96 -25.14 10.22
N GLN A 372 1.75 -23.91 10.72
CA GLN A 372 0.57 -23.49 11.45
C GLN A 372 0.00 -22.17 10.91
N TYR A 373 -1.30 -21.96 11.12
CA TYR A 373 -1.89 -20.65 10.91
C TYR A 373 -1.52 -19.72 12.06
N GLU A 374 -1.25 -18.47 11.72
CA GLU A 374 -0.97 -17.40 12.65
C GLU A 374 -1.88 -16.22 12.33
N LEU A 375 -2.51 -15.65 13.35
CA LEU A 375 -3.39 -14.48 13.24
C LEU A 375 -2.98 -13.45 14.29
N ASP A 376 -2.53 -12.28 13.83
CA ASP A 376 -2.31 -11.13 14.69
C ASP A 376 -3.55 -10.25 14.70
N LEU A 377 -3.96 -9.80 15.89
CA LEU A 377 -5.06 -8.86 16.11
C LEU A 377 -4.51 -7.58 16.72
N ALA A 378 -4.37 -6.51 15.93
CA ALA A 378 -4.00 -5.21 16.45
C ALA A 378 -5.27 -4.46 16.90
N LEU A 379 -5.36 -4.17 18.20
CA LEU A 379 -6.50 -3.48 18.81
C LEU A 379 -6.49 -2.01 18.43
N ARG A 380 -7.64 -1.47 18.01
CA ARG A 380 -7.82 -0.09 17.58
C ARG A 380 -8.99 0.56 18.30
N ASN A 381 -8.91 1.89 18.46
CA ASN A 381 -9.99 2.72 18.97
C ASN A 381 -9.94 4.08 18.27
N ASN A 382 -11.08 4.54 17.72
CA ASN A 382 -11.13 5.78 16.92
C ASN A 382 -11.70 6.99 17.70
N ARG A 383 -11.77 6.92 19.02
CA ARG A 383 -12.34 8.00 19.81
C ARG A 383 -11.56 9.31 19.63
N THR A 384 -12.31 10.38 19.56
CA THR A 384 -11.80 11.76 19.53
C THR A 384 -12.27 12.53 20.76
N ASP A 385 -11.58 13.62 21.08
CA ASP A 385 -12.02 14.64 22.04
C ASP A 385 -11.62 16.03 21.54
N SER A 386 -11.92 17.07 22.33
CA SER A 386 -11.59 18.46 21.97
C SER A 386 -10.09 18.73 21.86
N THR A 387 -9.26 17.97 22.57
CA THR A 387 -7.80 18.08 22.54
C THR A 387 -7.20 17.28 21.38
N HIS A 388 -7.85 16.16 21.03
CA HIS A 388 -7.40 15.24 19.99
C HIS A 388 -8.50 15.06 18.91
N PRO A 389 -8.75 16.06 18.08
CA PRO A 389 -9.83 16.03 17.08
C PRO A 389 -9.57 15.01 15.96
N MET A 390 -8.31 14.58 15.77
CA MET A 390 -7.92 13.56 14.81
C MET A 390 -7.86 12.14 15.41
N GLY A 391 -8.12 11.98 16.71
CA GLY A 391 -8.08 10.73 17.45
C GLY A 391 -7.12 10.73 18.63
N ILE A 392 -7.54 10.11 19.74
CA ILE A 392 -6.71 9.96 20.94
C ILE A 392 -5.59 8.94 20.68
N PHE A 393 -5.90 7.90 19.91
CA PHE A 393 -4.97 6.84 19.48
C PHE A 393 -4.55 7.06 18.02
N HIS A 394 -3.99 8.27 17.75
CA HIS A 394 -3.58 8.77 16.45
C HIS A 394 -2.24 9.52 16.60
N PRO A 395 -1.44 9.72 15.54
CA PRO A 395 -0.23 10.54 15.62
C PRO A 395 -0.53 11.91 16.19
N TYR A 396 0.22 12.33 17.21
CA TYR A 396 0.04 13.63 17.84
C TYR A 396 0.60 14.76 16.98
N GLU A 397 0.12 15.97 17.20
CA GLU A 397 0.37 17.15 16.35
C GLU A 397 1.86 17.41 16.10
N HIS A 398 2.73 17.21 17.09
CA HIS A 398 4.16 17.44 16.97
C HIS A 398 4.87 16.49 15.99
N LEU A 399 4.22 15.39 15.57
CA LEU A 399 4.71 14.41 14.61
C LEU A 399 4.17 14.66 13.18
N HIS A 400 3.22 15.58 13.02
CA HIS A 400 2.52 15.82 11.75
C HIS A 400 3.42 16.39 10.65
N ASN A 401 4.60 16.92 10.99
CA ASN A 401 5.61 17.30 10.01
C ASN A 401 6.12 16.09 9.21
N ILE A 402 6.16 14.91 9.81
CA ILE A 402 6.57 13.64 9.17
C ILE A 402 5.33 12.83 8.74
N LYS A 403 4.40 12.54 9.67
CA LYS A 403 3.23 11.72 9.41
C LYS A 403 1.98 12.30 10.10
N LYS A 404 1.03 12.76 9.30
CA LYS A 404 -0.24 13.32 9.75
C LYS A 404 -1.43 12.42 9.44
N GLU A 405 -1.32 11.63 8.39
CA GLU A 405 -2.40 10.80 7.87
C GLU A 405 -2.73 9.65 8.83
N ASN A 406 -3.92 9.08 8.67
CA ASN A 406 -4.35 7.89 9.41
C ASN A 406 -3.35 6.74 9.21
N ILE A 407 -3.14 5.96 10.27
CA ILE A 407 -2.27 4.78 10.25
C ILE A 407 -3.09 3.57 9.81
N GLY A 408 -2.85 3.14 8.57
CA GLY A 408 -3.46 1.95 7.97
C GLY A 408 -2.70 0.66 8.31
N ILE A 409 -3.23 -0.48 7.84
CA ILE A 409 -2.70 -1.80 8.19
C ILE A 409 -1.22 -2.00 7.83
N ILE A 410 -0.76 -1.46 6.70
CA ILE A 410 0.65 -1.58 6.27
C ILE A 410 1.58 -0.92 7.30
N GLU A 411 1.19 0.25 7.79
CA GLU A 411 1.96 1.00 8.78
C GLU A 411 1.86 0.34 10.16
N VAL A 412 0.70 -0.21 10.52
CA VAL A 412 0.53 -1.04 11.72
C VAL A 412 1.52 -2.20 11.74
N MET A 413 1.78 -2.81 10.58
CA MET A 413 2.76 -3.90 10.44
C MET A 413 4.23 -3.44 10.43
N GLY A 414 4.50 -2.12 10.44
CA GLY A 414 5.83 -1.54 10.61
C GLY A 414 6.50 -1.01 9.35
N LEU A 415 5.77 -0.86 8.25
CA LEU A 415 6.25 -0.20 7.04
C LEU A 415 5.65 1.22 6.95
N ALA A 416 6.45 2.25 7.21
CA ALA A 416 6.06 3.63 7.01
C ALA A 416 5.89 3.95 5.52
N ILE A 417 4.73 4.51 5.16
CA ILE A 417 4.50 5.08 3.84
C ILE A 417 4.43 6.60 4.01
N LEU A 418 5.56 7.26 3.73
CA LEU A 418 5.72 8.69 3.94
C LEU A 418 5.51 9.47 2.64
N PRO A 419 5.00 10.72 2.72
CA PRO A 419 4.69 11.53 1.55
C PRO A 419 5.94 11.98 0.79
N GLY A 420 5.84 12.08 -0.55
CA GLY A 420 6.93 12.44 -1.45
C GLY A 420 7.58 13.79 -1.17
N ARG A 421 6.82 14.76 -0.59
CA ARG A 421 7.34 16.08 -0.18
C ARG A 421 8.56 15.98 0.73
N LEU A 422 8.66 14.94 1.57
CA LEU A 422 9.79 14.77 2.48
C LEU A 422 11.12 14.64 1.76
N LYS A 423 11.16 14.15 0.52
CA LYS A 423 12.40 14.11 -0.27
C LYS A 423 13.02 15.50 -0.43
N THR A 424 12.23 16.47 -0.85
CA THR A 424 12.70 17.85 -1.11
C THR A 424 12.89 18.63 0.18
N GLU A 425 11.96 18.49 1.15
CA GLU A 425 12.04 19.15 2.44
C GLU A 425 13.30 18.72 3.22
N MET A 426 13.58 17.41 3.31
CA MET A 426 14.77 16.91 3.99
C MET A 426 16.07 17.25 3.26
N ALA A 427 16.06 17.30 1.93
CA ALA A 427 17.23 17.78 1.17
C ALA A 427 17.55 19.24 1.47
N SER A 428 16.52 20.09 1.59
CA SER A 428 16.69 21.50 1.99
C SER A 428 17.23 21.64 3.41
N ILE A 429 16.71 20.88 4.36
CA ILE A 429 17.20 20.86 5.76
C ILE A 429 18.66 20.41 5.80
N LYS A 430 19.01 19.33 5.11
CA LYS A 430 20.40 18.85 5.04
C LYS A 430 21.35 19.92 4.48
N LYS A 431 20.91 20.65 3.45
CA LYS A 431 21.70 21.75 2.88
C LYS A 431 21.97 22.87 3.91
N LEU A 432 20.93 23.31 4.64
CA LEU A 432 21.06 24.33 5.68
C LEU A 432 22.00 23.89 6.81
N LEU A 433 21.89 22.65 7.25
CA LEU A 433 22.78 22.07 8.27
C LEU A 433 24.22 21.98 7.77
N ALA A 434 24.45 21.54 6.54
CA ALA A 434 25.80 21.46 5.95
C ALA A 434 26.45 22.85 5.86
N GLU A 435 25.71 23.87 5.44
CA GLU A 435 26.18 25.26 5.38
C GLU A 435 26.54 25.81 6.77
N ALA A 436 25.72 25.51 7.78
CA ALA A 436 26.00 25.93 9.17
C ALA A 436 27.25 25.24 9.72
N ILE A 437 27.40 23.94 9.51
CA ILE A 437 28.59 23.17 9.92
C ILE A 437 29.84 23.72 9.25
N ALA A 438 29.81 23.92 7.93
CA ALA A 438 30.97 24.43 7.17
C ALA A 438 31.38 25.85 7.61
N ALA A 439 30.41 26.69 8.02
CA ALA A 439 30.64 28.05 8.49
C ALA A 439 30.92 28.15 9.99
N GLY A 440 30.89 27.04 10.75
CA GLY A 440 31.01 27.04 12.20
C GLY A 440 29.91 27.83 12.92
N LYS A 441 28.71 27.92 12.30
CA LYS A 441 27.56 28.64 12.85
C LYS A 441 26.72 27.76 13.78
N PRO A 442 26.13 28.32 14.84
CA PRO A 442 25.22 27.58 15.70
C PRO A 442 23.93 27.20 14.95
N PHE A 443 23.32 26.05 15.33
CA PHE A 443 22.11 25.52 14.65
C PHE A 443 20.85 26.37 14.90
N GLU A 444 20.84 27.24 15.93
CA GLU A 444 19.79 28.22 16.16
C GLU A 444 19.55 29.11 14.93
N ASN A 445 20.60 29.39 14.15
CA ASN A 445 20.48 30.13 12.89
C ASN A 445 19.72 29.33 11.83
N VAL A 446 19.88 27.97 11.83
CA VAL A 446 19.15 27.06 10.93
C VAL A 446 17.68 27.05 11.32
N TYR A 447 17.36 26.91 12.63
CA TYR A 447 15.97 26.91 13.11
C TYR A 447 15.24 28.22 12.81
N ALA A 448 15.92 29.36 13.03
CA ALA A 448 15.40 30.67 12.69
C ALA A 448 15.12 30.81 11.18
N GLN A 449 16.03 30.33 10.33
CA GLN A 449 15.84 30.35 8.89
C GLN A 449 14.69 29.47 8.46
N MET A 450 14.59 28.25 9.00
CA MET A 450 13.48 27.32 8.72
C MET A 450 12.12 27.90 9.17
N SER A 451 12.08 28.60 10.30
CA SER A 451 10.84 29.21 10.82
C SER A 451 10.29 30.32 9.91
N ASN A 452 11.13 30.89 9.04
CA ASN A 452 10.75 31.89 8.04
C ASN A 452 10.47 31.30 6.65
N ASP A 453 10.64 29.99 6.48
CA ASP A 453 10.37 29.28 5.23
C ASP A 453 9.04 28.51 5.36
N GLU A 454 8.08 28.80 4.48
CA GLU A 454 6.73 28.19 4.51
C GLU A 454 6.75 26.66 4.44
N ALA A 455 7.67 26.09 3.67
CA ALA A 455 7.79 24.64 3.50
C ALA A 455 8.48 23.97 4.70
N LEU A 456 9.42 24.67 5.36
CA LEU A 456 10.29 24.10 6.38
C LEU A 456 9.88 24.43 7.82
N GLN A 457 9.09 25.48 8.06
CA GLN A 457 8.71 25.96 9.42
C GLN A 457 8.14 24.85 10.32
N LYS A 458 7.37 23.91 9.73
CA LYS A 458 6.79 22.77 10.46
C LYS A 458 7.82 21.78 11.00
N HIS A 459 9.05 21.81 10.47
CA HIS A 459 10.16 20.93 10.88
C HIS A 459 11.11 21.57 11.90
N ALA A 460 11.02 22.87 12.17
CA ALA A 460 12.02 23.58 12.97
C ALA A 460 12.15 23.02 14.39
N LYS A 461 11.03 22.88 15.13
CA LYS A 461 11.01 22.30 16.49
C LYS A 461 11.42 20.82 16.51
N TRP A 462 10.95 20.05 15.52
CA TRP A 462 11.31 18.66 15.36
C TRP A 462 12.83 18.49 15.17
N LEU A 463 13.44 19.32 14.33
CA LEU A 463 14.88 19.27 14.08
C LEU A 463 15.68 19.67 15.34
N GLU A 464 15.25 20.71 16.05
CA GLU A 464 15.87 21.15 17.30
C GLU A 464 15.88 20.04 18.36
N GLN A 465 14.76 19.33 18.55
CA GLN A 465 14.66 18.20 19.47
C GLN A 465 15.60 17.06 19.10
N HIS A 466 15.64 16.68 17.81
CA HIS A 466 16.49 15.59 17.37
C HIS A 466 17.98 15.92 17.46
N ILE A 467 18.39 17.13 17.15
CA ILE A 467 19.79 17.58 17.31
C ILE A 467 20.18 17.60 18.78
N SER A 468 19.33 18.15 19.65
CA SER A 468 19.61 18.23 21.11
C SER A 468 19.78 16.86 21.76
N ASN A 469 19.09 15.83 21.24
CA ASN A 469 19.16 14.47 21.73
C ASN A 469 20.18 13.59 20.98
N TYR A 470 20.90 14.14 19.98
CA TYR A 470 21.85 13.36 19.20
C TYR A 470 23.17 13.20 19.98
N PRO A 471 23.65 11.94 20.19
CA PRO A 471 24.71 11.64 21.14
C PRO A 471 26.10 12.13 20.73
N THR A 472 26.29 12.48 19.44
CA THR A 472 27.59 12.88 18.88
C THR A 472 27.45 14.21 18.12
N PRO A 473 28.53 15.02 18.06
CA PRO A 473 28.50 16.23 17.24
C PRO A 473 28.16 15.91 15.78
N LEU A 474 27.21 16.65 15.23
CA LEU A 474 26.74 16.46 13.87
C LEU A 474 27.82 16.92 12.89
N THR A 475 28.15 16.09 11.90
CA THR A 475 29.14 16.36 10.85
C THR A 475 28.49 16.32 9.48
N SER A 476 29.07 16.98 8.49
CA SER A 476 28.53 16.98 7.11
C SER A 476 28.34 15.58 6.54
N ASN A 477 29.23 14.64 6.84
CA ASN A 477 29.13 13.24 6.38
C ASN A 477 28.09 12.41 7.15
N GLY A 478 27.63 12.88 8.31
CA GLY A 478 26.64 12.19 9.15
C GLY A 478 25.20 12.65 8.93
N LEU A 479 24.96 13.65 8.06
CA LEU A 479 23.65 14.27 7.89
C LEU A 479 22.58 13.30 7.38
N ASP A 480 22.92 12.44 6.43
CA ASP A 480 21.97 11.46 5.89
C ASP A 480 21.51 10.50 6.98
N SER A 481 22.46 9.85 7.67
CA SER A 481 22.15 8.94 8.78
C SER A 481 21.40 9.62 9.92
N PHE A 482 21.69 10.89 10.21
CA PHE A 482 20.98 11.65 11.22
C PHE A 482 19.51 11.87 10.83
N ILE A 483 19.24 12.32 9.61
CA ILE A 483 17.88 12.58 9.13
C ILE A 483 17.09 11.27 9.03
N ASP A 484 17.68 10.20 8.49
CA ASP A 484 17.04 8.90 8.38
C ASP A 484 16.68 8.34 9.76
N LYS A 485 17.59 8.49 10.74
CA LYS A 485 17.33 8.13 12.14
C LYS A 485 16.20 8.97 12.75
N ALA A 486 16.23 10.29 12.57
CA ALA A 486 15.21 11.19 13.13
C ALA A 486 13.82 10.88 12.56
N ILE A 487 13.69 10.58 11.26
CA ILE A 487 12.43 10.17 10.64
C ILE A 487 11.97 8.82 11.20
N GLY A 488 12.87 7.85 11.33
CA GLY A 488 12.55 6.53 11.85
C GLY A 488 12.12 6.56 13.32
N ASP A 489 12.82 7.33 14.17
CA ASP A 489 12.44 7.56 15.58
C ASP A 489 11.03 8.17 15.66
N THR A 490 10.74 9.17 14.79
CA THR A 490 9.42 9.81 14.71
C THR A 490 8.34 8.80 14.32
N PHE A 491 8.61 7.93 13.35
CA PHE A 491 7.63 6.91 12.96
C PHE A 491 7.41 5.86 14.07
N CYS A 492 8.44 5.51 14.81
CA CYS A 492 8.29 4.65 15.99
C CYS A 492 7.34 5.28 17.01
N GLU A 493 7.50 6.59 17.31
CA GLU A 493 6.61 7.33 18.19
C GLU A 493 5.18 7.45 17.64
N VAL A 494 5.03 7.61 16.33
CA VAL A 494 3.73 7.56 15.64
C VAL A 494 2.98 6.26 15.95
N LEU A 495 3.65 5.11 15.85
CA LEU A 495 3.04 3.82 16.18
C LEU A 495 2.71 3.69 17.68
N GLU A 496 3.59 4.18 18.57
CA GLU A 496 3.32 4.21 20.02
C GLU A 496 2.09 5.05 20.36
N ASN A 497 1.92 6.21 19.67
CA ASN A 497 0.74 7.05 19.85
C ASN A 497 -0.55 6.36 19.37
N CYS A 498 -0.47 5.45 18.41
CA CYS A 498 -1.60 4.67 17.92
C CYS A 498 -1.94 3.44 18.80
N GLY A 499 -1.05 3.00 19.67
CA GLY A 499 -1.31 1.90 20.62
C GLY A 499 -2.38 2.27 21.64
N VAL A 500 -3.39 1.41 21.84
CA VAL A 500 -4.48 1.66 22.81
C VAL A 500 -4.03 1.41 24.24
N PHE A 501 -3.22 0.39 24.49
CA PHE A 501 -2.55 0.15 25.75
C PHE A 501 -1.08 0.61 25.61
N LYS A 502 -0.75 1.73 26.25
CA LYS A 502 0.60 2.32 26.16
C LYS A 502 1.64 1.47 26.86
N HIS A 503 2.93 1.62 26.47
CA HIS A 503 4.06 0.96 27.13
C HIS A 503 4.42 1.65 28.45
N THR A 504 3.47 1.71 29.37
CA THR A 504 3.61 2.17 30.74
C THR A 504 3.09 1.08 31.69
N PRO A 505 3.45 1.07 32.96
CA PRO A 505 2.92 0.12 33.93
C PRO A 505 1.38 0.07 33.94
N GLU A 506 0.71 1.23 33.84
CA GLU A 506 -0.74 1.35 33.79
C GLU A 506 -1.33 0.75 32.50
N GLY A 507 -0.70 1.05 31.36
CA GLY A 507 -1.15 0.52 30.06
C GLY A 507 -0.96 -0.99 29.97
N GLU A 508 0.15 -1.53 30.46
CA GLU A 508 0.38 -2.97 30.51
C GLU A 508 -0.60 -3.69 31.44
N GLU A 509 -0.90 -3.11 32.60
CA GLU A 509 -1.92 -3.66 33.51
C GLU A 509 -3.32 -3.58 32.89
N GLY A 510 -3.63 -2.48 32.16
CA GLY A 510 -4.88 -2.37 31.41
C GLY A 510 -5.02 -3.46 30.35
N PHE A 511 -3.94 -3.80 29.64
CA PHE A 511 -3.97 -4.89 28.67
C PHE A 511 -4.23 -6.25 29.32
N ARG A 512 -3.62 -6.52 30.50
CA ARG A 512 -3.91 -7.72 31.27
C ARG A 512 -5.35 -7.78 31.77
N LYS A 513 -5.93 -6.63 32.18
CA LYS A 513 -7.34 -6.53 32.55
C LYS A 513 -8.26 -6.85 31.37
N PHE A 514 -7.94 -6.36 30.17
CA PHE A 514 -8.68 -6.72 28.96
C PHE A 514 -8.62 -8.22 28.69
N ILE A 515 -7.43 -8.85 28.75
CA ILE A 515 -7.27 -10.29 28.57
C ILE A 515 -8.09 -11.09 29.61
N LYS A 516 -8.12 -10.62 30.87
CA LYS A 516 -9.00 -11.22 31.90
C LYS A 516 -10.47 -11.04 31.57
N ALA A 517 -10.88 -9.91 31.00
CA ALA A 517 -12.27 -9.69 30.59
C ALA A 517 -12.69 -10.65 29.47
N VAL A 518 -11.81 -10.91 28.48
CA VAL A 518 -12.04 -11.94 27.44
C VAL A 518 -12.30 -13.31 28.05
N ASN A 519 -11.59 -13.68 29.11
CA ASN A 519 -11.74 -14.97 29.80
C ASN A 519 -13.00 -15.09 30.67
N ASN A 520 -13.70 -14.00 30.91
CA ASN A 520 -14.92 -13.96 31.75
C ASN A 520 -16.21 -13.86 30.93
N LEU A 521 -16.11 -13.73 29.61
CA LEU A 521 -17.23 -13.85 28.68
C LEU A 521 -17.50 -15.33 28.35
#